data_59178fdc7636e37c832cf9339827f3f9
#
_entry.id   59178fdc7636e37c832cf9339827f3f9
#
_cell.length_a   1.000
_cell.length_b   1.000
_cell.length_c   1.000
_cell.angle_alpha   90.00
_cell.angle_beta   90.00
_cell.angle_gamma   90.00
#
_symmetry.space_group_name_H-M   'P 1'
#
loop_
_entity.id
_entity.type
_entity.pdbx_description
1 polymer ?
#
loop_
_entity_poly.entity_id
_entity_poly.type
_entity_poly.pdbx_seq_one_letter_code
_entity_poly.pdbx_strand_id
1 'polypeptide(L)'
;MKTPHFAIIGAGTAGLATAILLAREGNHVTIFEQVDELSPVGAGLLLQPAGLAVFEHLGVLDKALTLGAKVTGLEGQLPDKRLLVNSHYREASTNLYGLGIHRATLCHVLTQKLNEYSSQITWYMNHSVERFEEHNDEVRIFGSHQNQKFDACFDGLLIANGARSQLRPKAWVKVDKAYPWGAAWSIVPECQVLDSEILHQFYDRSKIMMGILPTGAIPTEPQQHLSSVFWSLPTPQLQSFLQDEQAKQAWLKQVSERWPKVAEWLKEILYNSQTQPKWLSANYRDVVMTQFGQGRIGVIGDAAHAMSPQLGQGANMALLDAWAFSQSLQHAQKNQNIDWPLLWQHYHQLRGSSTQFYQFLSRLLTPLYQSDHWWAGGLRDLVFPWMYQIPYFRKEMAITISGLKTGPFRHLEYDQVAQLPKESSAFNLKSESLTDF
;
A
#
# COMPACT_ATOMS: atom_id res chain seq x y z
N MET A 1 9.09 -26.12 -24.46
CA MET A 1 9.88 -25.25 -23.58
C MET A 1 9.09 -25.09 -22.30
N LYS A 2 9.74 -25.07 -21.13
CA LYS A 2 9.06 -25.01 -19.82
C LYS A 2 8.70 -23.55 -19.50
N THR A 3 7.43 -23.27 -19.25
CA THR A 3 6.97 -21.95 -18.77
C THR A 3 7.58 -21.66 -17.39
N PRO A 4 8.12 -20.44 -17.14
CA PRO A 4 8.67 -20.09 -15.85
C PRO A 4 7.64 -20.22 -14.71
N HIS A 5 8.11 -20.75 -13.57
CA HIS A 5 7.32 -20.95 -12.38
C HIS A 5 7.89 -20.11 -11.21
N PHE A 6 7.13 -19.16 -10.74
CA PHE A 6 7.54 -18.25 -9.67
C PHE A 6 6.90 -18.63 -8.33
N ALA A 7 7.69 -18.54 -7.26
CA ALA A 7 7.17 -18.49 -5.90
C ALA A 7 6.99 -17.06 -5.45
N ILE A 8 5.84 -16.73 -4.85
CA ILE A 8 5.58 -15.45 -4.18
C ILE A 8 5.29 -15.74 -2.71
N ILE A 9 6.07 -15.15 -1.81
CA ILE A 9 5.87 -15.30 -0.37
C ILE A 9 5.13 -14.07 0.16
N GLY A 10 3.88 -14.26 0.56
CA GLY A 10 2.96 -13.23 1.07
C GLY A 10 1.90 -12.82 0.07
N ALA A 11 0.64 -12.94 0.47
CA ALA A 11 -0.56 -12.55 -0.29
C ALA A 11 -1.05 -11.14 0.07
N GLY A 12 -0.12 -10.22 0.34
CA GLY A 12 -0.40 -8.80 0.48
C GLY A 12 -0.55 -8.09 -0.88
N THR A 13 -0.71 -6.77 -0.85
CA THR A 13 -0.91 -5.93 -2.06
C THR A 13 0.15 -6.18 -3.13
N ALA A 14 1.44 -6.20 -2.75
CA ALA A 14 2.54 -6.48 -3.69
C ALA A 14 2.45 -7.88 -4.29
N GLY A 15 2.26 -8.90 -3.43
CA GLY A 15 2.22 -10.30 -3.86
C GLY A 15 1.06 -10.59 -4.79
N LEU A 16 -0.16 -10.16 -4.43
CA LEU A 16 -1.36 -10.36 -5.25
C LEU A 16 -1.26 -9.65 -6.60
N ALA A 17 -0.85 -8.38 -6.62
CA ALA A 17 -0.69 -7.63 -7.86
C ALA A 17 0.38 -8.25 -8.76
N THR A 18 1.51 -8.68 -8.20
CA THR A 18 2.56 -9.36 -8.98
C THR A 18 2.08 -10.69 -9.53
N ALA A 19 1.35 -11.48 -8.73
CA ALA A 19 0.79 -12.75 -9.18
C ALA A 19 -0.16 -12.58 -10.38
N ILE A 20 -1.03 -11.56 -10.34
CA ILE A 20 -1.93 -11.24 -11.47
C ILE A 20 -1.13 -10.95 -12.73
N LEU A 21 -0.10 -10.11 -12.64
CA LEU A 21 0.69 -9.68 -13.79
C LEU A 21 1.47 -10.87 -14.39
N LEU A 22 2.12 -11.66 -13.54
CA LEU A 22 2.85 -12.86 -13.98
C LEU A 22 1.93 -13.91 -14.63
N ALA A 23 0.76 -14.17 -14.03
CA ALA A 23 -0.20 -15.11 -14.57
C ALA A 23 -0.79 -14.63 -15.92
N ARG A 24 -1.07 -13.32 -16.04
CA ARG A 24 -1.51 -12.69 -17.28
C ARG A 24 -0.48 -12.86 -18.41
N GLU A 25 0.80 -12.86 -18.08
CA GLU A 25 1.91 -13.09 -19.02
C GLU A 25 2.15 -14.58 -19.31
N GLY A 26 1.31 -15.47 -18.77
CA GLY A 26 1.36 -16.91 -18.99
C GLY A 26 2.31 -17.67 -18.07
N ASN A 27 2.92 -17.01 -17.08
CA ASN A 27 3.79 -17.70 -16.12
C ASN A 27 2.96 -18.46 -15.07
N HIS A 28 3.51 -19.56 -14.54
CA HIS A 28 2.96 -20.23 -13.37
C HIS A 28 3.40 -19.53 -12.10
N VAL A 29 2.48 -19.40 -11.15
CA VAL A 29 2.75 -18.73 -9.87
C VAL A 29 2.23 -19.57 -8.71
N THR A 30 3.07 -19.81 -7.73
CA THR A 30 2.67 -20.36 -6.43
C THR A 30 2.75 -19.30 -5.36
N ILE A 31 1.64 -19.04 -4.68
CA ILE A 31 1.56 -18.06 -3.57
C ILE A 31 1.57 -18.81 -2.26
N PHE A 32 2.53 -18.47 -1.39
CA PHE A 32 2.62 -18.96 -0.02
C PHE A 32 2.17 -17.87 0.96
N GLU A 33 1.17 -18.16 1.76
CA GLU A 33 0.67 -17.25 2.79
C GLU A 33 0.60 -17.97 4.15
N GLN A 34 1.09 -17.30 5.19
CA GLN A 34 1.19 -17.88 6.53
C GLN A 34 -0.14 -17.97 7.28
N VAL A 35 -1.14 -17.15 6.89
CA VAL A 35 -2.48 -17.22 7.47
C VAL A 35 -3.33 -18.27 6.75
N ASP A 36 -4.31 -18.81 7.44
CA ASP A 36 -5.24 -19.81 6.90
C ASP A 36 -6.29 -19.17 5.98
N GLU A 37 -6.64 -17.91 6.24
CA GLU A 37 -7.60 -17.15 5.45
C GLU A 37 -7.13 -15.69 5.32
N LEU A 38 -7.30 -15.10 4.14
CA LEU A 38 -7.08 -13.68 3.93
C LEU A 38 -8.18 -12.89 4.65
N SER A 39 -7.95 -12.67 5.94
CA SER A 39 -8.91 -12.01 6.80
C SER A 39 -9.15 -10.55 6.37
N PRO A 40 -10.41 -10.09 6.36
CA PRO A 40 -10.75 -8.71 6.08
C PRO A 40 -10.34 -7.73 7.19
N VAL A 41 -9.54 -8.15 8.15
CA VAL A 41 -9.10 -7.30 9.26
C VAL A 41 -8.10 -6.27 8.77
N GLY A 42 -8.43 -5.00 8.87
CA GLY A 42 -7.48 -3.94 8.52
C GLY A 42 -8.10 -2.54 8.51
N ALA A 43 -7.22 -1.57 8.57
CA ALA A 43 -7.55 -0.16 8.40
C ALA A 43 -7.91 0.16 6.95
N GLY A 44 -8.56 1.28 6.74
CA GLY A 44 -8.63 1.90 5.43
C GLY A 44 -7.24 2.34 4.96
N LEU A 45 -7.06 2.38 3.66
CA LEU A 45 -5.88 2.90 3.01
C LEU A 45 -6.28 3.78 1.83
N LEU A 46 -5.38 4.69 1.45
CA LEU A 46 -5.56 5.58 0.33
C LEU A 46 -4.74 5.08 -0.85
N LEU A 47 -5.42 4.60 -1.89
CA LEU A 47 -4.80 4.43 -3.19
C LEU A 47 -4.75 5.81 -3.86
N GLN A 48 -3.55 6.24 -4.13
CA GLN A 48 -3.27 7.52 -4.77
C GLN A 48 -3.15 7.30 -6.28
N PRO A 49 -3.09 8.34 -7.11
CA PRO A 49 -3.08 8.20 -8.57
C PRO A 49 -2.10 7.15 -9.11
N ALA A 50 -0.90 7.05 -8.55
CA ALA A 50 0.06 6.02 -8.96
C ALA A 50 -0.45 4.58 -8.73
N GLY A 51 -1.11 4.33 -7.59
CA GLY A 51 -1.74 3.04 -7.30
C GLY A 51 -2.95 2.77 -8.19
N LEU A 52 -3.75 3.80 -8.48
CA LEU A 52 -4.90 3.68 -9.38
C LEU A 52 -4.47 3.42 -10.83
N ALA A 53 -3.36 3.99 -11.29
CA ALA A 53 -2.80 3.67 -12.59
C ALA A 53 -2.43 2.18 -12.71
N VAL A 54 -1.87 1.59 -11.64
CA VAL A 54 -1.62 0.15 -11.61
C VAL A 54 -2.93 -0.65 -11.55
N PHE A 55 -3.95 -0.18 -10.83
CA PHE A 55 -5.27 -0.82 -10.81
C PHE A 55 -5.92 -0.83 -12.19
N GLU A 56 -5.78 0.26 -12.95
CA GLU A 56 -6.22 0.33 -14.34
C GLU A 56 -5.42 -0.67 -15.20
N HIS A 57 -4.10 -0.70 -15.05
CA HIS A 57 -3.24 -1.66 -15.73
C HIS A 57 -3.59 -3.13 -15.42
N LEU A 58 -4.02 -3.41 -14.19
CA LEU A 58 -4.52 -4.74 -13.78
C LEU A 58 -5.92 -5.05 -14.30
N GLY A 59 -6.67 -4.04 -14.78
CA GLY A 59 -8.07 -4.18 -15.18
C GLY A 59 -9.02 -4.38 -14.00
N VAL A 60 -8.73 -3.76 -12.85
CA VAL A 60 -9.52 -3.88 -11.61
C VAL A 60 -10.04 -2.52 -11.09
N LEU A 61 -9.71 -1.42 -11.76
CA LEU A 61 -10.07 -0.08 -11.32
C LEU A 61 -11.57 0.10 -11.16
N ASP A 62 -12.37 -0.28 -12.15
CA ASP A 62 -13.82 -0.11 -12.12
C ASP A 62 -14.46 -0.85 -10.93
N LYS A 63 -14.02 -2.09 -10.66
CA LYS A 63 -14.48 -2.85 -9.49
C LYS A 63 -14.09 -2.17 -8.17
N ALA A 64 -12.90 -1.61 -8.09
CA ALA A 64 -12.46 -0.90 -6.90
C ALA A 64 -13.27 0.38 -6.68
N LEU A 65 -13.62 1.10 -7.75
CA LEU A 65 -14.43 2.32 -7.71
C LEU A 65 -15.87 2.08 -7.24
N THR A 66 -16.45 0.90 -7.48
CA THR A 66 -17.81 0.57 -7.01
C THR A 66 -17.92 0.44 -5.49
N LEU A 67 -16.80 0.15 -4.81
CA LEU A 67 -16.77 -0.11 -3.37
C LEU A 67 -15.95 0.92 -2.59
N GLY A 68 -14.98 1.58 -3.23
CA GLY A 68 -14.15 2.59 -2.59
C GLY A 68 -14.81 3.97 -2.57
N ALA A 69 -14.24 4.89 -1.81
CA ALA A 69 -14.62 6.29 -1.77
C ALA A 69 -13.63 7.14 -2.57
N LYS A 70 -14.12 7.91 -3.51
CA LYS A 70 -13.28 8.86 -4.27
C LYS A 70 -12.75 9.93 -3.33
N VAL A 71 -11.44 10.21 -3.40
CA VAL A 71 -10.77 11.25 -2.61
C VAL A 71 -10.10 12.23 -3.55
N THR A 72 -10.55 13.49 -3.50
CA THR A 72 -10.07 14.55 -4.41
C THR A 72 -8.87 15.31 -3.84
N GLY A 73 -8.65 15.21 -2.52
CA GLY A 73 -7.56 15.92 -1.86
C GLY A 73 -7.36 15.55 -0.39
N LEU A 74 -6.41 16.23 0.20
CA LEU A 74 -6.01 16.11 1.60
C LEU A 74 -6.09 17.47 2.27
N GLU A 75 -6.78 17.56 3.41
CA GLU A 75 -6.83 18.75 4.25
C GLU A 75 -6.32 18.45 5.64
N GLY A 76 -5.38 19.27 6.11
CA GLY A 76 -4.84 19.18 7.47
C GLY A 76 -5.19 20.41 8.27
N GLN A 77 -5.88 20.24 9.40
CA GLN A 77 -6.40 21.37 10.22
C GLN A 77 -5.71 21.43 11.58
N LEU A 78 -5.37 22.66 12.00
CA LEU A 78 -4.92 22.99 13.35
C LEU A 78 -6.11 23.28 14.29
N PRO A 79 -5.93 23.30 15.63
CA PRO A 79 -7.01 23.60 16.57
C PRO A 79 -7.66 24.98 16.37
N ASP A 80 -6.92 25.93 15.87
CA ASP A 80 -7.40 27.28 15.53
C ASP A 80 -8.09 27.37 14.16
N LYS A 81 -8.39 26.21 13.54
CA LYS A 81 -9.04 26.03 12.23
C LYS A 81 -8.21 26.44 11.01
N ARG A 82 -6.97 26.90 11.17
CA ARG A 82 -6.09 27.13 10.03
C ARG A 82 -5.78 25.82 9.34
N LEU A 83 -5.73 25.85 8.00
CA LEU A 83 -5.27 24.72 7.20
C LEU A 83 -3.74 24.70 7.17
N LEU A 84 -3.19 23.60 7.66
CA LEU A 84 -1.76 23.30 7.59
C LEU A 84 -1.40 22.62 6.27
N VAL A 85 -2.27 21.73 5.82
CA VAL A 85 -2.20 21.02 4.54
C VAL A 85 -3.47 21.31 3.76
N ASN A 86 -3.32 21.70 2.51
CA ASN A 86 -4.43 21.87 1.57
C ASN A 86 -3.90 21.52 0.19
N SER A 87 -4.03 20.23 -0.17
CA SER A 87 -3.47 19.70 -1.40
C SER A 87 -4.52 18.87 -2.13
N HIS A 88 -4.76 19.22 -3.39
CA HIS A 88 -5.72 18.52 -4.24
C HIS A 88 -5.00 17.88 -5.43
N TYR A 89 -5.38 16.67 -5.79
CA TYR A 89 -4.77 15.95 -6.92
C TYR A 89 -4.92 16.69 -8.25
N ARG A 90 -6.03 17.45 -8.43
CA ARG A 90 -6.24 18.30 -9.61
C ARG A 90 -5.15 19.35 -9.83
N GLU A 91 -4.37 19.71 -8.83
CA GLU A 91 -3.24 20.64 -8.96
C GLU A 91 -2.04 19.99 -9.67
N ALA A 92 -1.94 18.66 -9.65
CA ALA A 92 -0.98 17.91 -10.45
C ALA A 92 -1.51 17.70 -11.88
N SER A 93 -2.75 17.21 -12.01
CA SER A 93 -3.50 17.10 -13.27
C SER A 93 -5.01 17.03 -12.98
N THR A 94 -5.82 17.64 -13.84
CA THR A 94 -7.27 17.84 -13.64
C THR A 94 -8.06 16.54 -13.44
N ASN A 95 -7.59 15.43 -13.98
CA ASN A 95 -8.28 14.13 -13.93
C ASN A 95 -7.82 13.24 -12.78
N LEU A 96 -6.83 13.66 -11.99
CA LEU A 96 -6.29 12.84 -10.92
C LEU A 96 -7.15 12.92 -9.66
N TYR A 97 -7.30 11.76 -9.02
CA TYR A 97 -7.95 11.58 -7.72
C TYR A 97 -7.32 10.38 -7.01
N GLY A 98 -7.60 10.23 -5.73
CA GLY A 98 -7.29 9.04 -4.96
C GLY A 98 -8.54 8.22 -4.69
N LEU A 99 -8.36 7.03 -4.14
CA LEU A 99 -9.44 6.13 -3.72
C LEU A 99 -9.16 5.66 -2.29
N GLY A 100 -9.99 6.12 -1.36
CA GLY A 100 -10.04 5.52 -0.04
C GLY A 100 -10.69 4.15 -0.15
N ILE A 101 -10.03 3.11 0.34
CA ILE A 101 -10.50 1.74 0.20
C ILE A 101 -10.22 0.95 1.48
N HIS A 102 -11.19 0.13 1.88
CA HIS A 102 -10.96 -0.81 2.97
C HIS A 102 -9.98 -1.91 2.53
N ARG A 103 -9.07 -2.33 3.41
CA ARG A 103 -8.07 -3.36 3.07
C ARG A 103 -8.71 -4.67 2.61
N ALA A 104 -9.84 -5.06 3.19
CA ALA A 104 -10.61 -6.22 2.76
C ALA A 104 -11.09 -6.09 1.31
N THR A 105 -11.61 -4.92 0.96
CA THR A 105 -12.08 -4.63 -0.40
C THR A 105 -10.93 -4.68 -1.40
N LEU A 106 -9.78 -4.13 -1.06
CA LEU A 106 -8.58 -4.21 -1.89
C LEU A 106 -8.15 -5.66 -2.12
N CYS A 107 -8.03 -6.47 -1.04
CA CYS A 107 -7.74 -7.89 -1.14
C CYS A 107 -8.76 -8.64 -1.98
N HIS A 108 -10.05 -8.39 -1.76
CA HIS A 108 -11.15 -9.02 -2.50
C HIS A 108 -11.05 -8.74 -4.00
N VAL A 109 -10.88 -7.48 -4.39
CA VAL A 109 -10.78 -7.07 -5.80
C VAL A 109 -9.58 -7.74 -6.48
N LEU A 110 -8.41 -7.76 -5.84
CA LEU A 110 -7.23 -8.42 -6.38
C LEU A 110 -7.39 -9.95 -6.45
N THR A 111 -7.96 -10.58 -5.43
CA THR A 111 -8.19 -12.03 -5.41
C THR A 111 -9.22 -12.45 -6.46
N GLN A 112 -10.29 -11.68 -6.65
CA GLN A 112 -11.25 -11.94 -7.73
C GLN A 112 -10.57 -11.90 -9.10
N LYS A 113 -9.69 -10.92 -9.34
CA LYS A 113 -8.94 -10.85 -10.59
C LYS A 113 -8.01 -12.03 -10.76
N LEU A 114 -7.36 -12.47 -9.67
CA LEU A 114 -6.47 -13.62 -9.69
C LEU A 114 -7.19 -14.92 -10.06
N ASN A 115 -8.45 -15.08 -9.66
CA ASN A 115 -9.27 -16.24 -10.00
C ASN A 115 -9.54 -16.40 -11.50
N GLU A 116 -9.41 -15.32 -12.28
CA GLU A 116 -9.48 -15.39 -13.75
C GLU A 116 -8.30 -16.19 -14.34
N TYR A 117 -7.22 -16.35 -13.60
CA TYR A 117 -5.98 -17.06 -13.97
C TYR A 117 -5.77 -18.35 -13.17
N SER A 118 -6.86 -19.02 -12.76
CA SER A 118 -6.81 -20.17 -11.85
C SER A 118 -5.95 -21.33 -12.37
N SER A 119 -5.78 -21.47 -13.69
CA SER A 119 -4.91 -22.49 -14.30
C SER A 119 -3.40 -22.21 -14.14
N GLN A 120 -3.02 -20.96 -13.88
CA GLN A 120 -1.63 -20.53 -13.66
C GLN A 120 -1.29 -20.37 -12.18
N ILE A 121 -2.31 -20.30 -11.30
CA ILE A 121 -2.13 -19.94 -9.89
C ILE A 121 -2.31 -21.15 -8.99
N THR A 122 -1.33 -21.39 -8.12
CA THR A 122 -1.43 -22.35 -7.01
C THR A 122 -1.36 -21.61 -5.67
N TRP A 123 -2.27 -21.92 -4.76
CA TRP A 123 -2.33 -21.33 -3.43
C TRP A 123 -1.88 -22.32 -2.36
N TYR A 124 -0.98 -21.85 -1.50
CA TYR A 124 -0.60 -22.52 -0.26
C TYR A 124 -0.88 -21.62 0.94
N MET A 125 -2.13 -21.67 1.43
CA MET A 125 -2.54 -20.98 2.66
C MET A 125 -2.04 -21.76 3.88
N ASN A 126 -1.84 -21.04 5.00
CA ASN A 126 -1.28 -21.60 6.24
C ASN A 126 0.10 -22.26 6.06
N HIS A 127 0.89 -21.73 5.09
CA HIS A 127 2.24 -22.19 4.80
C HIS A 127 3.25 -21.08 5.14
N SER A 128 4.11 -21.35 6.12
CA SER A 128 5.17 -20.43 6.52
C SER A 128 6.48 -20.82 5.83
N VAL A 129 6.95 -19.99 4.92
CA VAL A 129 8.31 -20.15 4.36
C VAL A 129 9.32 -19.58 5.32
N GLU A 130 10.35 -20.37 5.67
CA GLU A 130 11.31 -20.06 6.73
C GLU A 130 12.69 -19.67 6.16
N ARG A 131 13.08 -20.27 5.04
CA ARG A 131 14.35 -20.02 4.36
C ARG A 131 14.30 -20.42 2.90
N PHE A 132 15.30 -20.04 2.14
CA PHE A 132 15.51 -20.44 0.75
C PHE A 132 17.00 -20.68 0.47
N GLU A 133 17.25 -21.41 -0.62
CA GLU A 133 18.58 -21.67 -1.17
C GLU A 133 18.54 -21.41 -2.67
N GLU A 134 19.44 -20.60 -3.20
CA GLU A 134 19.54 -20.33 -4.63
C GLU A 134 20.59 -21.26 -5.24
N HIS A 135 20.22 -21.90 -6.34
CA HIS A 135 21.06 -22.73 -7.19
C HIS A 135 21.14 -22.11 -8.60
N ASN A 136 22.02 -22.66 -9.45
CA ASN A 136 22.21 -22.10 -10.80
C ASN A 136 20.91 -22.04 -11.61
N ASP A 137 20.07 -23.09 -11.53
CA ASP A 137 18.89 -23.25 -12.37
C ASP A 137 17.55 -23.05 -11.64
N GLU A 138 17.57 -23.02 -10.32
CA GLU A 138 16.36 -22.93 -9.49
C GLU A 138 16.62 -22.24 -8.15
N VAL A 139 15.53 -21.84 -7.50
CA VAL A 139 15.52 -21.48 -6.09
C VAL A 139 14.66 -22.47 -5.32
N ARG A 140 15.20 -23.05 -4.26
CA ARG A 140 14.53 -23.98 -3.37
C ARG A 140 14.09 -23.26 -2.11
N ILE A 141 12.81 -23.33 -1.78
CA ILE A 141 12.25 -22.81 -0.54
C ILE A 141 12.01 -23.92 0.46
N PHE A 142 12.05 -23.58 1.74
CA PHE A 142 11.79 -24.48 2.85
C PHE A 142 10.85 -23.80 3.85
N GLY A 143 9.94 -24.57 4.39
CA GLY A 143 8.95 -24.03 5.30
C GLY A 143 8.23 -25.07 6.13
N SER A 144 7.13 -24.66 6.75
CA SER A 144 6.27 -25.52 7.55
C SER A 144 4.79 -25.21 7.31
N HIS A 145 3.99 -26.28 7.34
CA HIS A 145 2.53 -26.29 7.35
C HIS A 145 2.06 -27.21 8.46
N GLN A 146 1.32 -26.68 9.45
CA GLN A 146 0.83 -27.49 10.58
C GLN A 146 1.91 -28.36 11.24
N ASN A 147 3.10 -27.77 11.47
CA ASN A 147 4.29 -28.43 12.01
C ASN A 147 4.93 -29.52 11.12
N GLN A 148 4.45 -29.73 9.91
CA GLN A 148 5.10 -30.57 8.90
C GLN A 148 6.02 -29.72 8.04
N LYS A 149 7.26 -30.18 7.82
CA LYS A 149 8.20 -29.51 6.94
C LYS A 149 7.89 -29.81 5.48
N PHE A 150 8.06 -28.79 4.65
CA PHE A 150 7.97 -28.92 3.20
C PHE A 150 9.15 -28.22 2.53
N ASP A 151 9.43 -28.59 1.31
CA ASP A 151 10.30 -27.87 0.39
C ASP A 151 9.76 -27.95 -1.05
N ALA A 152 10.11 -26.94 -1.85
CA ALA A 152 9.71 -26.86 -3.25
C ALA A 152 10.70 -26.01 -4.05
N CYS A 153 10.80 -26.30 -5.37
CA CYS A 153 11.71 -25.62 -6.28
C CYS A 153 10.95 -24.76 -7.30
N PHE A 154 11.53 -23.60 -7.64
CA PHE A 154 10.95 -22.61 -8.53
C PHE A 154 12.03 -21.98 -9.42
N ASP A 155 11.62 -21.41 -10.55
CA ASP A 155 12.52 -20.69 -11.45
C ASP A 155 12.89 -19.31 -10.89
N GLY A 156 12.03 -18.70 -10.04
CA GLY A 156 12.27 -17.42 -9.38
C GLY A 156 11.47 -17.26 -8.08
N LEU A 157 11.96 -16.43 -7.17
CA LEU A 157 11.39 -16.19 -5.86
C LEU A 157 11.17 -14.69 -5.62
N LEU A 158 9.94 -14.31 -5.23
CA LEU A 158 9.61 -12.95 -4.79
C LEU A 158 9.16 -12.94 -3.34
N ILE A 159 9.89 -12.20 -2.52
CA ILE A 159 9.63 -12.02 -1.09
C ILE A 159 8.75 -10.77 -0.94
N ALA A 160 7.47 -10.97 -0.61
CA ALA A 160 6.44 -9.92 -0.48
C ALA A 160 5.69 -10.01 0.86
N ASN A 161 6.30 -10.61 1.89
CA ASN A 161 5.69 -10.92 3.18
C ASN A 161 5.76 -9.79 4.22
N GLY A 162 5.86 -8.54 3.73
CA GLY A 162 5.66 -7.33 4.50
C GLY A 162 6.87 -6.89 5.34
N ALA A 163 6.67 -5.80 6.08
CA ALA A 163 7.71 -5.06 6.80
C ALA A 163 8.48 -5.90 7.84
N ARG A 164 7.90 -6.99 8.34
CA ARG A 164 8.53 -7.87 9.34
C ARG A 164 9.20 -9.11 8.74
N SER A 165 9.41 -9.13 7.43
CA SER A 165 10.04 -10.24 6.74
C SER A 165 11.37 -10.63 7.37
N GLN A 166 11.57 -11.93 7.64
CA GLN A 166 12.83 -12.51 8.07
C GLN A 166 13.62 -13.12 6.89
N LEU A 167 13.01 -13.12 5.69
CA LEU A 167 13.57 -13.71 4.49
C LEU A 167 14.45 -12.76 3.68
N ARG A 168 14.53 -11.47 4.06
CA ARG A 168 15.41 -10.52 3.39
C ARG A 168 16.86 -10.97 3.45
N PRO A 169 17.61 -11.03 2.32
CA PRO A 169 19.04 -11.28 2.37
C PRO A 169 19.73 -10.21 3.21
N LYS A 170 20.39 -10.62 4.29
CA LYS A 170 20.98 -9.69 5.28
C LYS A 170 21.99 -8.73 4.66
N ALA A 171 22.74 -9.17 3.66
CA ALA A 171 23.71 -8.32 2.95
C ALA A 171 23.06 -7.16 2.17
N TRP A 172 21.74 -7.24 1.86
CA TRP A 172 21.02 -6.20 1.13
C TRP A 172 20.37 -5.18 2.06
N VAL A 173 20.27 -5.47 3.35
CA VAL A 173 19.57 -4.63 4.33
C VAL A 173 20.52 -3.56 4.86
N LYS A 174 20.18 -2.28 4.60
CA LYS A 174 20.88 -1.12 5.15
C LYS A 174 20.26 -0.63 6.45
N VAL A 175 18.93 -0.64 6.54
CA VAL A 175 18.16 -0.27 7.73
C VAL A 175 17.03 -1.25 7.92
N ASP A 176 16.82 -1.70 9.15
CA ASP A 176 15.64 -2.45 9.57
C ASP A 176 15.34 -2.09 11.02
N LYS A 177 14.48 -1.08 11.23
CA LYS A 177 14.25 -0.48 12.53
C LYS A 177 12.77 -0.24 12.80
N ALA A 178 12.30 -0.63 13.98
CA ALA A 178 10.94 -0.30 14.43
C ALA A 178 10.83 1.21 14.72
N TYR A 179 9.67 1.76 14.41
CA TYR A 179 9.31 3.15 14.71
C TYR A 179 8.91 3.29 16.17
N PRO A 180 9.26 4.42 16.84
CA PRO A 180 8.84 4.69 18.21
C PRO A 180 7.37 5.11 18.31
N TRP A 181 6.74 5.45 17.16
CA TRP A 181 5.34 5.83 17.05
C TRP A 181 4.59 4.81 16.20
N GLY A 182 3.30 4.66 16.53
CA GLY A 182 2.35 3.89 15.75
C GLY A 182 1.00 4.60 15.70
N ALA A 183 -0.06 3.87 15.40
CA ALA A 183 -1.41 4.40 15.44
C ALA A 183 -2.41 3.35 15.92
N ALA A 184 -3.44 3.83 16.62
CA ALA A 184 -4.68 3.09 16.81
C ALA A 184 -5.61 3.41 15.63
N TRP A 185 -6.23 2.38 15.06
CA TRP A 185 -7.11 2.45 13.91
C TRP A 185 -8.47 1.86 14.22
N SER A 186 -9.50 2.47 13.69
CA SER A 186 -10.85 1.89 13.72
C SER A 186 -11.59 2.19 12.41
N ILE A 187 -12.46 1.27 12.02
CA ILE A 187 -13.42 1.48 10.94
C ILE A 187 -14.75 1.82 11.57
N VAL A 188 -15.36 2.86 11.10
CA VAL A 188 -16.59 3.45 11.65
C VAL A 188 -17.53 3.83 10.51
N PRO A 189 -18.83 4.04 10.75
CA PRO A 189 -19.73 4.63 9.77
C PRO A 189 -19.19 5.94 9.22
N GLU A 190 -19.52 6.26 7.97
CA GLU A 190 -19.04 7.46 7.28
C GLU A 190 -19.30 8.73 8.07
N CYS A 191 -18.31 9.62 8.06
CA CYS A 191 -18.38 10.88 8.78
C CYS A 191 -19.26 11.89 8.02
N GLN A 192 -20.44 12.18 8.58
CA GLN A 192 -21.41 13.10 7.97
C GLN A 192 -21.10 14.59 8.22
N VAL A 193 -20.15 14.92 9.11
CA VAL A 193 -19.80 16.31 9.47
C VAL A 193 -18.57 16.83 8.71
N LEU A 194 -17.97 16.01 7.89
CA LEU A 194 -16.81 16.32 7.04
C LEU A 194 -17.11 16.01 5.59
N ASP A 195 -16.33 16.60 4.69
CA ASP A 195 -16.42 16.30 3.25
C ASP A 195 -15.97 14.86 2.99
N SER A 196 -16.85 14.05 2.40
CA SER A 196 -16.62 12.64 2.10
C SER A 196 -15.68 12.40 0.91
N GLU A 197 -15.24 13.45 0.20
CA GLU A 197 -14.24 13.36 -0.85
C GLU A 197 -12.85 13.84 -0.42
N ILE A 198 -12.64 14.12 0.86
CA ILE A 198 -11.38 14.63 1.40
C ILE A 198 -10.84 13.70 2.48
N LEU A 199 -9.52 13.42 2.45
CA LEU A 199 -8.82 12.90 3.61
C LEU A 199 -8.60 14.05 4.59
N HIS A 200 -9.34 14.05 5.70
CA HIS A 200 -9.17 15.02 6.77
C HIS A 200 -8.12 14.59 7.78
N GLN A 201 -7.20 15.48 8.07
CA GLN A 201 -6.15 15.28 9.05
C GLN A 201 -6.15 16.42 10.08
N PHE A 202 -5.90 16.09 11.32
CA PHE A 202 -5.99 17.01 12.46
C PHE A 202 -4.68 16.96 13.23
N TYR A 203 -4.08 18.11 13.47
CA TYR A 203 -2.77 18.22 14.05
C TYR A 203 -2.74 19.22 15.22
N ASP A 204 -2.05 18.84 16.30
CA ASP A 204 -1.63 19.80 17.32
C ASP A 204 -0.15 19.55 17.64
N ARG A 205 0.68 20.51 17.23
CA ARG A 205 2.14 20.38 17.26
C ARG A 205 2.61 19.07 16.61
N SER A 206 3.72 18.48 17.09
CA SER A 206 4.26 17.21 16.59
C SER A 206 3.81 15.98 17.39
N LYS A 207 2.85 16.13 18.31
CA LYS A 207 2.44 15.06 19.24
C LYS A 207 1.03 14.53 18.97
N ILE A 208 0.17 15.32 18.38
CA ILE A 208 -1.22 14.94 18.11
C ILE A 208 -1.41 14.91 16.59
N MET A 209 -1.80 13.77 16.12
CA MET A 209 -2.18 13.53 14.73
C MET A 209 -3.34 12.55 14.70
N MET A 210 -4.45 13.01 14.15
CA MET A 210 -5.63 12.21 13.86
C MET A 210 -5.96 12.33 12.38
N GLY A 211 -6.50 11.28 11.78
CA GLY A 211 -7.01 11.35 10.41
C GLY A 211 -8.32 10.60 10.26
N ILE A 212 -9.14 11.09 9.36
CA ILE A 212 -10.42 10.51 8.97
C ILE A 212 -10.39 10.37 7.46
N LEU A 213 -10.38 9.12 6.99
CA LEU A 213 -10.32 8.75 5.59
C LEU A 213 -11.64 8.09 5.20
N PRO A 214 -12.40 8.63 4.25
CA PRO A 214 -13.50 7.90 3.62
C PRO A 214 -12.95 6.64 2.95
N THR A 215 -13.56 5.47 3.20
CA THR A 215 -13.06 4.17 2.71
C THR A 215 -14.06 3.38 1.88
N GLY A 216 -15.23 3.98 1.61
CA GLY A 216 -16.29 3.29 0.90
C GLY A 216 -16.84 2.12 1.68
N ALA A 217 -17.20 1.05 1.00
CA ALA A 217 -17.88 -0.11 1.56
C ALA A 217 -17.00 -1.37 1.56
N ILE A 218 -17.39 -2.36 2.34
CA ILE A 218 -16.83 -3.73 2.27
C ILE A 218 -17.70 -4.60 1.37
N PRO A 219 -17.14 -5.66 0.74
CA PRO A 219 -17.88 -6.50 -0.20
C PRO A 219 -19.13 -7.18 0.39
N THR A 220 -19.10 -7.47 1.69
CA THR A 220 -20.24 -8.09 2.41
C THR A 220 -21.37 -7.11 2.73
N GLU A 221 -21.08 -5.82 2.77
CA GLU A 221 -22.03 -4.75 3.11
C GLU A 221 -21.84 -3.56 2.15
N PRO A 222 -22.17 -3.73 0.84
CA PRO A 222 -21.83 -2.74 -0.19
C PRO A 222 -22.65 -1.44 -0.11
N GLN A 223 -23.70 -1.43 0.71
CA GLN A 223 -24.54 -0.24 0.93
C GLN A 223 -24.07 0.61 2.13
N GLN A 224 -23.17 0.08 2.94
CA GLN A 224 -22.69 0.78 4.14
C GLN A 224 -21.39 1.50 3.84
N HIS A 225 -21.44 2.82 3.73
CA HIS A 225 -20.26 3.65 3.60
C HIS A 225 -19.53 3.79 4.94
N LEU A 226 -18.23 3.68 4.89
CA LEU A 226 -17.35 3.62 6.05
C LEU A 226 -16.26 4.70 5.98
N SER A 227 -15.77 5.08 7.13
CA SER A 227 -14.57 5.88 7.31
C SER A 227 -13.55 5.14 8.18
N SER A 228 -12.28 5.34 7.89
CA SER A 228 -11.19 4.90 8.75
C SER A 228 -10.73 6.06 9.63
N VAL A 229 -10.76 5.88 10.93
CA VAL A 229 -10.20 6.83 11.91
C VAL A 229 -8.85 6.30 12.34
N PHE A 230 -7.82 7.13 12.32
CA PHE A 230 -6.56 6.82 12.97
C PHE A 230 -6.17 7.87 14.00
N TRP A 231 -5.55 7.41 15.07
CA TRP A 231 -4.99 8.23 16.14
C TRP A 231 -3.55 7.82 16.39
N SER A 232 -2.63 8.75 16.20
CA SER A 232 -1.20 8.50 16.35
C SER A 232 -0.79 8.54 17.82
N LEU A 233 -0.03 7.52 18.23
CA LEU A 233 0.45 7.35 19.59
C LEU A 233 1.90 6.84 19.62
N PRO A 234 2.69 7.19 20.65
CA PRO A 234 3.91 6.45 20.98
C PRO A 234 3.62 4.96 21.14
N THR A 235 4.46 4.09 20.59
CA THR A 235 4.24 2.63 20.59
C THR A 235 3.95 2.05 21.99
N PRO A 236 4.60 2.49 23.09
CA PRO A 236 4.27 1.98 24.43
C PRO A 236 2.84 2.30 24.90
N GLN A 237 2.21 3.35 24.35
CA GLN A 237 0.86 3.76 24.74
C GLN A 237 -0.25 3.04 23.95
N LEU A 238 0.09 2.38 22.84
CA LEU A 238 -0.90 1.72 21.99
C LEU A 238 -1.68 0.63 22.72
N GLN A 239 -0.98 -0.22 23.48
CA GLN A 239 -1.62 -1.32 24.20
C GLN A 239 -2.62 -0.81 25.24
N SER A 240 -2.23 0.20 26.01
CA SER A 240 -3.11 0.84 27.00
C SER A 240 -4.34 1.46 26.31
N PHE A 241 -4.16 2.19 25.23
CA PHE A 241 -5.27 2.78 24.47
C PHE A 241 -6.27 1.73 23.97
N LEU A 242 -5.79 0.57 23.52
CA LEU A 242 -6.67 -0.47 22.99
C LEU A 242 -7.50 -1.15 24.08
N GLN A 243 -6.96 -1.30 25.30
CA GLN A 243 -7.56 -2.10 26.38
C GLN A 243 -8.29 -1.25 27.41
N ASP A 244 -7.94 0.02 27.57
CA ASP A 244 -8.43 0.89 28.62
C ASP A 244 -9.48 1.87 28.10
N GLU A 245 -10.69 1.78 28.62
CA GLU A 245 -11.79 2.68 28.29
C GLU A 245 -11.53 4.11 28.80
N GLN A 246 -10.82 4.26 29.93
CA GLN A 246 -10.45 5.58 30.43
C GLN A 246 -9.46 6.29 29.47
N ALA A 247 -8.55 5.53 28.83
CA ALA A 247 -7.65 6.09 27.82
C ALA A 247 -8.41 6.59 26.60
N LYS A 248 -9.46 5.90 26.16
CA LYS A 248 -10.34 6.34 25.06
C LYS A 248 -11.16 7.56 25.43
N GLN A 249 -11.67 7.64 26.66
CA GLN A 249 -12.37 8.82 27.17
C GLN A 249 -11.44 10.03 27.24
N ALA A 250 -10.21 9.85 27.74
CA ALA A 250 -9.20 10.91 27.76
C ALA A 250 -8.83 11.37 26.35
N TRP A 251 -8.73 10.46 25.41
CA TRP A 251 -8.54 10.78 23.99
C TRP A 251 -9.72 11.61 23.42
N LEU A 252 -10.95 11.15 23.62
CA LEU A 252 -12.13 11.86 23.13
C LEU A 252 -12.24 13.28 23.72
N LYS A 253 -11.86 13.45 25.00
CA LYS A 253 -11.75 14.78 25.63
C LYS A 253 -10.72 15.66 24.91
N GLN A 254 -9.53 15.14 24.61
CA GLN A 254 -8.51 15.87 23.86
C GLN A 254 -9.00 16.28 22.46
N VAL A 255 -9.74 15.42 21.76
CA VAL A 255 -10.35 15.75 20.46
C VAL A 255 -11.43 16.83 20.63
N SER A 256 -12.26 16.74 21.67
CA SER A 256 -13.34 17.70 21.94
C SER A 256 -12.82 19.11 22.24
N GLU A 257 -11.71 19.22 22.96
CA GLU A 257 -11.08 20.51 23.27
C GLU A 257 -10.52 21.22 22.02
N ARG A 258 -10.21 20.48 20.95
CA ARG A 258 -9.57 20.98 19.72
C ARG A 258 -10.51 21.04 18.53
N TRP A 259 -11.30 20.01 18.34
CA TRP A 259 -12.18 19.80 17.17
C TRP A 259 -13.57 19.32 17.60
N PRO A 260 -14.39 20.19 18.25
CA PRO A 260 -15.64 19.78 18.92
C PRO A 260 -16.64 19.10 18.00
N LYS A 261 -16.81 19.56 16.74
CA LYS A 261 -17.73 18.93 15.79
C LYS A 261 -17.35 17.47 15.46
N VAL A 262 -16.06 17.20 15.30
CA VAL A 262 -15.56 15.84 15.06
C VAL A 262 -15.72 14.98 16.31
N ALA A 263 -15.50 15.57 17.49
CA ALA A 263 -15.68 14.87 18.75
C ALA A 263 -17.14 14.47 19.02
N GLU A 264 -18.11 15.28 18.64
CA GLU A 264 -19.53 14.95 18.75
C GLU A 264 -19.88 13.73 17.89
N TRP A 265 -19.45 13.69 16.64
CA TRP A 265 -19.60 12.55 15.76
C TRP A 265 -18.92 11.28 16.31
N LEU A 266 -17.66 11.41 16.78
CA LEU A 266 -16.95 10.27 17.39
C LEU A 266 -17.64 9.76 18.64
N LYS A 267 -18.18 10.65 19.49
CA LYS A 267 -18.91 10.31 20.70
C LYS A 267 -20.17 9.52 20.39
N GLU A 268 -20.92 9.93 19.38
CA GLU A 268 -22.11 9.23 18.92
C GLU A 268 -21.78 7.80 18.51
N ILE A 269 -20.75 7.62 17.69
CA ILE A 269 -20.32 6.28 17.22
C ILE A 269 -19.82 5.40 18.39
N LEU A 270 -19.02 5.96 19.28
CA LEU A 270 -18.40 5.18 20.36
C LEU A 270 -19.40 4.73 21.44
N TYR A 271 -20.43 5.55 21.71
CA TYR A 271 -21.32 5.30 22.85
C TYR A 271 -22.77 5.01 22.48
N ASN A 272 -23.23 5.41 21.30
CA ASN A 272 -24.63 5.28 20.89
C ASN A 272 -24.84 4.22 19.79
N SER A 273 -23.77 3.72 19.13
CA SER A 273 -23.91 2.70 18.10
C SER A 273 -24.18 1.32 18.72
N GLN A 274 -25.00 0.52 18.06
CA GLN A 274 -25.28 -0.86 18.49
C GLN A 274 -24.05 -1.77 18.43
N THR A 275 -23.03 -1.37 17.66
CA THR A 275 -21.74 -2.07 17.54
C THR A 275 -20.61 -1.11 17.87
N GLN A 276 -19.95 -1.36 19.00
CA GLN A 276 -18.76 -0.57 19.35
C GLN A 276 -17.63 -0.80 18.32
N PRO A 277 -16.98 0.28 17.84
CA PRO A 277 -15.89 0.15 16.86
C PRO A 277 -14.71 -0.60 17.45
N LYS A 278 -14.21 -1.58 16.69
CA LYS A 278 -13.02 -2.34 17.08
C LYS A 278 -11.78 -1.54 16.75
N TRP A 279 -10.97 -1.24 17.77
CA TRP A 279 -9.67 -0.60 17.60
C TRP A 279 -8.57 -1.62 17.37
N LEU A 280 -7.70 -1.32 16.40
CA LEU A 280 -6.54 -2.11 16.04
C LEU A 280 -5.28 -1.26 16.14
N SER A 281 -4.13 -1.87 16.42
CA SER A 281 -2.85 -1.18 16.43
C SER A 281 -2.09 -1.38 15.12
N ALA A 282 -1.46 -0.30 14.65
CA ALA A 282 -0.45 -0.35 13.61
C ALA A 282 0.89 0.08 14.19
N ASN A 283 1.88 -0.79 14.08
CA ASN A 283 3.27 -0.53 14.42
C ASN A 283 4.06 -0.43 13.12
N TYR A 284 4.80 0.65 12.96
CA TYR A 284 5.53 0.93 11.73
C TYR A 284 7.00 0.49 11.85
N ARG A 285 7.60 0.31 10.67
CA ARG A 285 8.99 -0.12 10.54
C ARG A 285 9.64 0.62 9.39
N ASP A 286 10.89 0.99 9.55
CA ASP A 286 11.70 1.58 8.48
C ASP A 286 12.63 0.49 7.94
N VAL A 287 12.45 0.15 6.66
CA VAL A 287 13.25 -0.86 5.95
C VAL A 287 13.89 -0.19 4.74
N VAL A 288 15.22 -0.21 4.69
CA VAL A 288 15.98 0.30 3.55
C VAL A 288 16.91 -0.78 3.05
N MET A 289 16.82 -1.08 1.76
CA MET A 289 17.65 -2.04 1.09
C MET A 289 18.62 -1.36 0.10
N THR A 290 19.79 -1.95 -0.08
CA THR A 290 20.79 -1.49 -1.05
C THR A 290 20.47 -1.94 -2.47
N GLN A 291 19.74 -3.07 -2.59
CA GLN A 291 19.23 -3.64 -3.84
C GLN A 291 17.94 -4.42 -3.59
N PHE A 292 17.14 -4.56 -4.62
CA PHE A 292 15.82 -5.21 -4.55
C PHE A 292 15.80 -6.64 -5.13
N GLY A 293 16.85 -7.02 -5.84
CA GLY A 293 16.98 -8.36 -6.37
C GLY A 293 18.34 -8.63 -6.96
N GLN A 294 18.66 -9.91 -7.01
CA GLN A 294 19.87 -10.48 -7.62
C GLN A 294 19.60 -11.95 -7.91
N GLY A 295 20.15 -12.45 -9.04
CA GLY A 295 19.88 -13.81 -9.44
C GLY A 295 18.37 -14.08 -9.55
N ARG A 296 17.92 -15.16 -8.99
CA ARG A 296 16.51 -15.60 -9.03
C ARG A 296 15.64 -15.04 -7.91
N ILE A 297 16.19 -14.15 -7.07
CA ILE A 297 15.55 -13.68 -5.84
C ILE A 297 15.24 -12.20 -5.94
N GLY A 298 14.01 -11.82 -5.57
CA GLY A 298 13.57 -10.44 -5.43
C GLY A 298 12.86 -10.18 -4.11
N VAL A 299 12.92 -8.93 -3.65
CA VAL A 299 12.20 -8.43 -2.48
C VAL A 299 11.39 -7.20 -2.91
N ILE A 300 10.09 -7.21 -2.65
CA ILE A 300 9.16 -6.18 -3.11
C ILE A 300 8.20 -5.72 -2.00
N GLY A 301 7.56 -4.58 -2.19
CA GLY A 301 6.61 -3.99 -1.26
C GLY A 301 7.24 -3.64 0.09
N ASP A 302 6.46 -3.72 1.16
CA ASP A 302 6.93 -3.41 2.51
C ASP A 302 8.09 -4.31 2.98
N ALA A 303 8.27 -5.48 2.39
CA ALA A 303 9.45 -6.31 2.65
C ALA A 303 10.75 -5.62 2.18
N ALA A 304 10.69 -4.80 1.14
CA ALA A 304 11.82 -4.10 0.56
C ALA A 304 12.00 -2.67 1.10
N HIS A 305 10.90 -1.95 1.34
CA HIS A 305 10.98 -0.51 1.56
C HIS A 305 9.88 0.05 2.48
N ALA A 306 9.48 -0.70 3.50
CA ALA A 306 8.56 -0.18 4.52
C ALA A 306 9.06 1.16 5.09
N MET A 307 8.13 2.06 5.35
CA MET A 307 8.40 3.39 5.88
C MET A 307 7.24 3.89 6.76
N SER A 308 7.44 5.02 7.44
CA SER A 308 6.39 5.73 8.15
C SER A 308 5.23 6.10 7.20
N PRO A 309 3.96 6.04 7.65
CA PRO A 309 2.79 6.25 6.79
C PRO A 309 2.51 7.71 6.47
N GLN A 310 3.38 8.66 6.81
CA GLN A 310 3.14 10.11 6.68
C GLN A 310 2.71 10.55 5.27
N LEU A 311 3.19 9.85 4.25
CA LEU A 311 2.87 10.15 2.86
C LEU A 311 1.77 9.23 2.28
N GLY A 312 1.30 8.24 3.03
CA GLY A 312 0.30 7.27 2.57
C GLY A 312 0.75 6.42 1.36
N GLN A 313 2.05 6.21 1.16
CA GLN A 313 2.58 5.61 -0.07
C GLN A 313 2.76 4.09 -0.06
N GLY A 314 2.64 3.40 1.08
CA GLY A 314 3.01 1.98 1.19
C GLY A 314 2.34 1.09 0.14
N ALA A 315 1.00 1.12 0.05
CA ALA A 315 0.25 0.32 -0.92
C ALA A 315 0.53 0.73 -2.38
N ASN A 316 0.68 2.04 -2.63
CA ASN A 316 0.98 2.57 -3.97
C ASN A 316 2.36 2.11 -4.46
N MET A 317 3.36 2.16 -3.59
CA MET A 317 4.71 1.67 -3.91
C MET A 317 4.72 0.16 -4.13
N ALA A 318 3.96 -0.61 -3.35
CA ALA A 318 3.80 -2.05 -3.52
C ALA A 318 3.18 -2.41 -4.89
N LEU A 319 2.19 -1.65 -5.33
CA LEU A 319 1.57 -1.80 -6.66
C LEU A 319 2.55 -1.42 -7.79
N LEU A 320 3.26 -0.31 -7.63
CA LEU A 320 4.30 0.08 -8.60
C LEU A 320 5.45 -0.93 -8.68
N ASP A 321 5.77 -1.63 -7.59
CA ASP A 321 6.77 -2.72 -7.62
C ASP A 321 6.28 -3.88 -8.49
N ALA A 322 5.01 -4.27 -8.34
CA ALA A 322 4.42 -5.32 -9.17
C ALA A 322 4.46 -4.94 -10.66
N TRP A 323 4.05 -3.73 -11.00
CA TRP A 323 4.12 -3.19 -12.35
C TRP A 323 5.57 -3.18 -12.88
N ALA A 324 6.52 -2.66 -12.11
CA ALA A 324 7.91 -2.56 -12.52
C ALA A 324 8.56 -3.94 -12.68
N PHE A 325 8.20 -4.92 -11.84
CA PHE A 325 8.69 -6.28 -11.98
C PHE A 325 8.17 -6.93 -13.28
N SER A 326 6.88 -6.81 -13.59
CA SER A 326 6.30 -7.29 -14.84
C SER A 326 6.98 -6.64 -16.07
N GLN A 327 7.14 -5.30 -16.07
CA GLN A 327 7.85 -4.61 -17.16
C GLN A 327 9.30 -5.10 -17.31
N SER A 328 9.97 -5.36 -16.19
CA SER A 328 11.37 -5.80 -16.20
C SER A 328 11.50 -7.26 -16.66
N LEU A 329 10.54 -8.09 -16.31
CA LEU A 329 10.48 -9.47 -16.78
C LEU A 329 10.26 -9.52 -18.30
N GLN A 330 9.29 -8.75 -18.82
CA GLN A 330 9.05 -8.66 -20.26
C GLN A 330 10.28 -8.15 -21.02
N HIS A 331 11.00 -7.19 -20.45
CA HIS A 331 12.23 -6.64 -21.04
C HIS A 331 13.38 -7.68 -21.08
N ALA A 332 13.50 -8.49 -20.03
CA ALA A 332 14.61 -9.43 -19.84
C ALA A 332 14.32 -10.85 -20.34
N GLN A 333 13.05 -11.18 -20.64
CA GLN A 333 12.65 -12.52 -21.07
C GLN A 333 12.77 -12.67 -22.59
N LYS A 334 13.57 -13.65 -23.05
CA LYS A 334 13.71 -14.02 -24.46
C LYS A 334 13.53 -15.54 -24.60
N ASN A 335 12.58 -15.97 -25.43
CA ASN A 335 12.34 -17.40 -25.68
C ASN A 335 12.20 -18.23 -24.41
N GLN A 336 11.49 -17.70 -23.39
CA GLN A 336 11.27 -18.30 -22.05
C GLN A 336 12.53 -18.37 -21.16
N ASN A 337 13.67 -17.90 -21.60
CA ASN A 337 14.83 -17.70 -20.76
C ASN A 337 14.83 -16.29 -20.17
N ILE A 338 15.15 -16.18 -18.90
CA ILE A 338 15.18 -14.90 -18.17
C ILE A 338 16.64 -14.49 -17.98
N ASP A 339 16.99 -13.32 -18.50
CA ASP A 339 18.25 -12.65 -18.19
C ASP A 339 18.09 -11.92 -16.83
N TRP A 340 18.40 -12.62 -15.73
CA TRP A 340 18.23 -12.12 -14.38
C TRP A 340 19.02 -10.83 -14.10
N PRO A 341 20.28 -10.67 -14.51
CA PRO A 341 21.00 -9.42 -14.40
C PRO A 341 20.27 -8.25 -15.08
N LEU A 342 19.80 -8.44 -16.31
CA LEU A 342 19.08 -7.44 -17.08
C LEU A 342 17.72 -7.10 -16.43
N LEU A 343 17.01 -8.10 -15.90
CA LEU A 343 15.75 -7.91 -15.16
C LEU A 343 15.95 -6.96 -13.99
N TRP A 344 16.92 -7.27 -13.12
CA TRP A 344 17.14 -6.45 -11.93
C TRP A 344 17.75 -5.09 -12.23
N GLN A 345 18.57 -4.98 -13.27
CA GLN A 345 19.04 -3.68 -13.75
C GLN A 345 17.87 -2.78 -14.17
N HIS A 346 16.94 -3.31 -14.98
CA HIS A 346 15.78 -2.56 -15.43
C HIS A 346 14.82 -2.23 -14.26
N TYR A 347 14.59 -3.19 -13.36
CA TYR A 347 13.78 -2.95 -12.15
C TYR A 347 14.36 -1.80 -11.30
N HIS A 348 15.66 -1.80 -11.08
CA HIS A 348 16.34 -0.72 -10.36
C HIS A 348 16.22 0.64 -11.05
N GLN A 349 16.25 0.67 -12.38
CA GLN A 349 16.02 1.91 -13.14
C GLN A 349 14.62 2.46 -12.92
N LEU A 350 13.60 1.60 -12.87
CA LEU A 350 12.21 1.99 -12.68
C LEU A 350 11.91 2.39 -11.24
N ARG A 351 12.48 1.69 -10.24
CA ARG A 351 12.09 1.81 -8.84
C ARG A 351 13.08 2.50 -7.91
N GLY A 352 14.37 2.37 -8.19
CA GLY A 352 15.42 2.78 -7.26
C GLY A 352 15.31 4.25 -6.81
N SER A 353 15.25 5.17 -7.77
CA SER A 353 15.16 6.61 -7.47
C SER A 353 13.85 6.99 -6.79
N SER A 354 12.73 6.42 -7.21
CA SER A 354 11.41 6.67 -6.60
C SER A 354 11.39 6.21 -5.14
N THR A 355 11.85 4.99 -4.88
CA THR A 355 11.89 4.44 -3.52
C THR A 355 12.80 5.27 -2.60
N GLN A 356 13.99 5.65 -3.07
CA GLN A 356 14.90 6.51 -2.31
C GLN A 356 14.29 7.88 -2.00
N PHE A 357 13.60 8.49 -2.97
CA PHE A 357 12.94 9.77 -2.80
C PHE A 357 11.85 9.71 -1.71
N TYR A 358 10.94 8.75 -1.79
CA TYR A 358 9.86 8.62 -0.81
C TYR A 358 10.36 8.22 0.58
N GLN A 359 11.36 7.36 0.67
CA GLN A 359 12.00 7.02 1.95
C GLN A 359 12.72 8.21 2.57
N PHE A 360 13.42 9.02 1.76
CA PHE A 360 14.04 10.24 2.24
C PHE A 360 12.99 11.23 2.74
N LEU A 361 11.94 11.48 1.94
CA LEU A 361 10.90 12.43 2.30
C LEU A 361 10.11 11.97 3.53
N SER A 362 9.78 10.70 3.64
CA SER A 362 9.14 10.12 4.83
C SER A 362 9.98 10.37 6.09
N ARG A 363 11.28 10.11 6.04
CA ARG A 363 12.19 10.36 7.17
C ARG A 363 12.34 11.84 7.52
N LEU A 364 12.34 12.71 6.53
CA LEU A 364 12.40 14.16 6.73
C LEU A 364 11.12 14.69 7.38
N LEU A 365 9.96 14.21 6.94
CA LEU A 365 8.67 14.72 7.40
C LEU A 365 8.24 14.12 8.75
N THR A 366 8.57 12.86 9.02
CA THR A 366 8.08 12.18 10.23
C THR A 366 8.33 12.98 11.53
N PRO A 367 9.51 13.55 11.79
CA PRO A 367 9.73 14.33 13.01
C PRO A 367 8.84 15.58 13.14
N LEU A 368 8.38 16.11 12.02
CA LEU A 368 7.49 17.28 12.00
C LEU A 368 6.05 16.93 12.43
N TYR A 369 5.65 15.66 12.27
CA TYR A 369 4.30 15.18 12.60
C TYR A 369 4.26 14.29 13.84
N GLN A 370 5.31 13.50 14.08
CA GLN A 370 5.36 12.47 15.14
C GLN A 370 6.73 12.53 15.82
N SER A 371 6.89 13.41 16.79
CA SER A 371 8.12 13.48 17.59
C SER A 371 7.89 14.21 18.92
N ASP A 372 8.83 14.01 19.84
CA ASP A 372 8.92 14.76 21.10
C ASP A 372 9.71 16.07 20.97
N HIS A 373 10.15 16.41 19.75
CA HIS A 373 10.87 17.66 19.50
C HIS A 373 9.91 18.86 19.60
N TRP A 374 10.10 19.68 20.62
CA TRP A 374 9.22 20.83 20.91
C TRP A 374 9.15 21.87 19.78
N TRP A 375 10.22 22.02 18.99
CA TRP A 375 10.33 22.98 17.89
C TRP A 375 9.71 22.47 16.58
N ALA A 376 9.62 21.16 16.39
CA ALA A 376 9.28 20.55 15.09
C ALA A 376 7.87 20.92 14.61
N GLY A 377 6.88 20.86 15.52
CA GLY A 377 5.51 21.27 15.20
C GLY A 377 5.40 22.76 14.88
N GLY A 378 6.07 23.63 15.65
CA GLY A 378 6.06 25.08 15.42
C GLY A 378 6.70 25.47 14.09
N LEU A 379 7.81 24.83 13.72
CA LEU A 379 8.46 25.05 12.42
C LEU A 379 7.53 24.64 11.26
N ARG A 380 6.91 23.46 11.36
CA ARG A 380 5.94 22.99 10.36
C ARG A 380 4.76 23.97 10.22
N ASP A 381 4.15 24.36 11.35
CA ASP A 381 2.95 25.20 11.38
C ASP A 381 3.22 26.62 10.83
N LEU A 382 4.48 27.06 10.85
CA LEU A 382 4.92 28.31 10.25
C LEU A 382 5.18 28.17 8.74
N VAL A 383 5.89 27.12 8.32
CA VAL A 383 6.42 26.99 6.94
C VAL A 383 5.38 26.47 5.96
N PHE A 384 4.61 25.44 6.35
CA PHE A 384 3.72 24.75 5.41
C PHE A 384 2.59 25.61 4.86
N PRO A 385 1.84 26.41 5.68
CA PRO A 385 0.80 27.27 5.13
C PRO A 385 1.33 28.27 4.10
N TRP A 386 2.56 28.76 4.28
CA TRP A 386 3.21 29.65 3.32
C TRP A 386 3.56 28.92 2.01
N MET A 387 4.06 27.69 2.08
CA MET A 387 4.38 26.88 0.88
C MET A 387 3.14 26.65 0.01
N TYR A 388 1.98 26.40 0.62
CA TYR A 388 0.74 26.20 -0.14
C TYR A 388 0.19 27.47 -0.81
N GLN A 389 0.69 28.66 -0.49
CA GLN A 389 0.33 29.91 -1.19
C GLN A 389 1.07 30.06 -2.53
N ILE A 390 2.18 29.35 -2.71
CA ILE A 390 3.00 29.42 -3.93
C ILE A 390 2.54 28.34 -4.92
N PRO A 391 2.07 28.69 -6.15
CA PRO A 391 1.53 27.73 -7.10
C PRO A 391 2.50 26.59 -7.47
N TYR A 392 3.79 26.91 -7.58
CA TYR A 392 4.82 25.91 -7.85
C TYR A 392 4.87 24.82 -6.75
N PHE A 393 4.92 25.21 -5.49
CA PHE A 393 4.96 24.26 -4.38
C PHE A 393 3.67 23.45 -4.26
N ARG A 394 2.50 24.07 -4.49
CA ARG A 394 1.22 23.34 -4.52
C ARG A 394 1.23 22.22 -5.56
N LYS A 395 1.66 22.53 -6.79
CA LYS A 395 1.78 21.54 -7.86
C LYS A 395 2.75 20.42 -7.49
N GLU A 396 3.94 20.76 -6.99
CA GLU A 396 4.95 19.78 -6.60
C GLU A 396 4.49 18.89 -5.44
N MET A 397 3.76 19.46 -4.47
CA MET A 397 3.13 18.69 -3.38
C MET A 397 2.05 17.76 -3.92
N ALA A 398 1.19 18.23 -4.83
CA ALA A 398 0.15 17.40 -5.45
C ALA A 398 0.76 16.22 -6.24
N ILE A 399 1.83 16.46 -7.01
CA ILE A 399 2.56 15.37 -7.71
C ILE A 399 3.20 14.42 -6.69
N THR A 400 3.72 14.93 -5.58
CA THR A 400 4.34 14.10 -4.53
C THR A 400 3.31 13.20 -3.86
N ILE A 401 2.17 13.73 -3.43
CA ILE A 401 1.11 12.90 -2.83
C ILE A 401 0.46 11.96 -3.84
N SER A 402 0.50 12.27 -5.14
CA SER A 402 0.00 11.37 -6.19
C SER A 402 0.80 10.07 -6.33
N GLY A 403 1.97 9.97 -5.69
CA GLY A 403 2.81 8.76 -5.78
C GLY A 403 3.63 8.66 -7.06
N LEU A 404 3.56 9.67 -7.93
CA LEU A 404 4.17 9.63 -9.27
C LEU A 404 5.63 10.10 -9.31
N LYS A 405 6.18 10.65 -8.22
CA LYS A 405 7.58 11.11 -8.20
C LYS A 405 8.58 9.96 -8.39
N THR A 406 9.53 10.18 -9.28
CA THR A 406 10.71 9.32 -9.47
C THR A 406 12.01 9.96 -8.99
N GLY A 407 11.91 11.17 -8.46
CA GLY A 407 13.01 11.96 -7.92
C GLY A 407 12.56 13.39 -7.62
N PRO A 408 13.43 14.26 -7.13
CA PRO A 408 13.05 15.63 -6.76
C PRO A 408 12.39 16.43 -7.90
N PHE A 409 12.87 16.22 -9.15
CA PHE A 409 12.43 16.98 -10.33
C PHE A 409 11.82 16.10 -11.42
N ARG A 410 11.64 14.81 -11.18
CA ARG A 410 11.13 13.85 -12.17
C ARG A 410 9.88 13.15 -11.64
N HIS A 411 8.96 12.84 -12.53
CA HIS A 411 7.77 12.06 -12.21
C HIS A 411 7.37 11.19 -13.43
N LEU A 412 6.59 10.16 -13.14
CA LEU A 412 5.87 9.37 -14.13
C LEU A 412 4.58 10.09 -14.48
N GLU A 413 4.13 9.93 -15.70
CA GLU A 413 2.77 10.27 -16.08
C GLU A 413 1.84 9.09 -15.74
N TYR A 414 0.59 9.39 -15.35
CA TYR A 414 -0.42 8.38 -15.04
C TYR A 414 -0.55 7.35 -16.16
N ASP A 415 -0.70 7.81 -17.40
CA ASP A 415 -0.92 6.97 -18.58
C ASP A 415 0.27 6.06 -18.91
N GLN A 416 1.49 6.41 -18.51
CA GLN A 416 2.66 5.54 -18.68
C GLN A 416 2.54 4.24 -17.88
N VAL A 417 1.86 4.29 -16.74
CA VAL A 417 1.65 3.15 -15.86
C VAL A 417 0.34 2.43 -16.18
N ALA A 418 -0.71 3.18 -16.48
CA ALA A 418 -2.07 2.68 -16.73
C ALA A 418 -2.22 1.91 -18.06
N GLN A 419 -1.33 2.14 -19.04
CA GLN A 419 -1.43 1.47 -20.34
C GLN A 419 -1.52 -0.05 -20.20
N LEU A 420 -2.64 -0.61 -20.65
CA LEU A 420 -2.79 -2.05 -20.80
C LEU A 420 -1.77 -2.56 -21.83
N PRO A 421 -1.08 -3.71 -21.60
CA PRO A 421 -0.27 -4.33 -22.63
C PRO A 421 -1.18 -4.57 -23.85
N LYS A 422 -0.69 -4.19 -25.02
CA LYS A 422 -1.36 -4.61 -26.28
C LYS A 422 -1.49 -6.11 -26.21
N GLU A 423 -2.72 -6.65 -26.27
CA GLU A 423 -2.97 -8.08 -26.32
C GLU A 423 -2.04 -8.69 -27.37
N SER A 424 -1.17 -9.59 -26.95
CA SER A 424 -0.33 -10.33 -27.86
C SER A 424 -1.29 -11.11 -28.75
N SER A 425 -1.21 -10.89 -30.07
CA SER A 425 -2.04 -11.50 -31.12
C SER A 425 -1.93 -13.03 -31.20
N ALA A 426 -1.56 -13.70 -30.11
CA ALA A 426 -1.41 -15.14 -29.99
C ALA A 426 -2.70 -15.89 -29.57
N PHE A 427 -3.79 -15.18 -29.22
CA PHE A 427 -5.04 -15.83 -28.80
C PHE A 427 -6.15 -15.82 -29.87
N ASN A 428 -5.92 -15.25 -31.05
CA ASN A 428 -6.91 -15.18 -32.13
C ASN A 428 -6.74 -16.23 -33.23
N LEU A 429 -6.30 -17.46 -32.90
CA LEU A 429 -6.22 -18.57 -33.86
C LEU A 429 -6.95 -19.82 -33.33
N LYS A 430 -8.22 -19.68 -32.89
CA LYS A 430 -9.12 -20.85 -32.72
C LYS A 430 -10.60 -20.42 -32.62
N SER A 431 -11.11 -19.64 -33.55
CA SER A 431 -12.57 -19.48 -33.69
C SER A 431 -13.05 -19.32 -35.17
N GLU A 432 -12.26 -19.79 -36.13
CA GLU A 432 -12.76 -19.94 -37.50
C GLU A 432 -12.50 -21.39 -37.97
N SER A 433 -13.41 -22.29 -37.64
CA SER A 433 -13.73 -23.48 -38.40
C SER A 433 -14.74 -24.34 -37.67
N LEU A 434 -16.01 -23.95 -37.71
CA LEU A 434 -17.17 -24.82 -37.49
C LEU A 434 -18.44 -24.13 -38.01
N THR A 435 -18.47 -23.89 -39.33
CA THR A 435 -19.71 -23.83 -40.11
C THR A 435 -19.36 -24.36 -41.48
N ASP A 436 -19.67 -25.64 -41.63
CA ASP A 436 -20.09 -26.29 -42.87
C ASP A 436 -20.11 -27.81 -42.63
N PHE A 437 -21.27 -28.28 -42.22
CA PHE A 437 -21.97 -29.49 -42.71
C PHE A 437 -23.23 -29.70 -41.87
#